data_a368be93263ab249aaaf85634e787a87
#
_entry.id   a368be93263ab249aaaf85634e787a87
#
_cell.length_a   1.000
_cell.length_b   1.000
_cell.length_c   1.000
_cell.angle_alpha   90.00
_cell.angle_beta   90.00
_cell.angle_gamma   90.00
#
_symmetry.space_group_name_H-M   'P 1'
#
loop_
_entity.id
_entity.type
_entity.pdbx_description
1 polymer ?
#
loop_
_entity_poly.entity_id
_entity_poly.type
_entity_poly.pdbx_seq_one_letter_code
_entity_poly.pdbx_strand_id
1 'polypeptide(L)'
;MKKSGAAGIVYGNSGGKDSALVGILCKTACYNTVGIIMPCGSKRNYELDAVDGKTVADHYGIETRTVDLTPVREAEIESLGAATKLTDVALANIAPRLRMTTLYAIAASEGRLVAGTGNKSEAYMGYFTKWGDGAHDFNPIADFTVTEIYEFLRFLDAPQCIIDKAPSAGLFDGQTDEGEMGVSYAAVDKFIMTGEATAEDKAIIDRFHARSEHKRSGIAVYED
;
A
#
# COMPACT_ATOMS: atom_id res chain seq x y z
N MET A 1 16.75 -0.46 12.07
CA MET A 1 16.83 -0.29 13.54
C MET A 1 18.27 -0.01 14.00
N LYS A 2 19.19 -1.00 14.06
CA LYS A 2 20.56 -0.78 14.58
C LYS A 2 21.36 0.34 13.89
N LYS A 3 21.18 0.53 12.58
CA LYS A 3 21.88 1.57 11.81
C LYS A 3 21.23 2.95 11.93
N SER A 4 19.91 3.02 12.05
CA SER A 4 19.14 4.28 12.09
C SER A 4 18.97 4.85 13.48
N GLY A 5 19.16 4.05 14.54
CA GLY A 5 18.84 4.44 15.91
C GLY A 5 17.34 4.56 16.21
N ALA A 6 16.47 4.14 15.28
CA ALA A 6 15.04 4.25 15.45
C ALA A 6 14.52 3.38 16.59
N ALA A 7 13.53 3.90 17.33
CA ALA A 7 12.93 3.27 18.49
C ALA A 7 11.89 2.19 18.14
N GLY A 8 11.35 2.21 16.91
CA GLY A 8 10.31 1.28 16.47
C GLY A 8 9.99 1.39 14.98
N ILE A 9 8.92 0.70 14.59
CA ILE A 9 8.40 0.69 13.22
C ILE A 9 6.93 1.14 13.25
N VAL A 10 6.53 1.90 12.24
CA VAL A 10 5.13 2.23 11.96
C VAL A 10 4.79 1.84 10.53
N TYR A 11 3.59 1.31 10.29
CA TYR A 11 3.09 0.99 8.97
C TYR A 11 1.59 1.29 8.83
N GLY A 12 1.14 1.47 7.59
CA GLY A 12 -0.27 1.61 7.28
C GLY A 12 -0.95 0.23 7.29
N ASN A 13 -1.88 0.02 8.24
CA ASN A 13 -2.65 -1.21 8.34
C ASN A 13 -3.98 -1.04 7.60
N SER A 14 -4.00 -1.43 6.34
CA SER A 14 -5.17 -1.31 5.46
C SER A 14 -6.15 -2.49 5.55
N GLY A 15 -5.81 -3.54 6.31
CA GLY A 15 -6.60 -4.78 6.31
C GLY A 15 -6.52 -5.58 5.00
N GLY A 16 -5.52 -5.31 4.16
CA GLY A 16 -5.20 -6.09 2.97
C GLY A 16 -4.02 -7.04 3.19
N LYS A 17 -3.79 -7.96 2.24
CA LYS A 17 -2.72 -8.97 2.26
C LYS A 17 -1.33 -8.39 2.50
N ASP A 18 -1.01 -7.29 1.82
CA ASP A 18 0.32 -6.67 1.86
C ASP A 18 0.60 -6.06 3.24
N SER A 19 -0.33 -5.25 3.75
CA SER A 19 -0.20 -4.65 5.08
C SER A 19 -0.19 -5.72 6.19
N ALA A 20 -0.93 -6.83 6.02
CA ALA A 20 -0.90 -7.96 6.94
C ALA A 20 0.51 -8.58 6.99
N LEU A 21 1.08 -8.93 5.83
CA LEU A 21 2.42 -9.52 5.77
C LEU A 21 3.49 -8.57 6.32
N VAL A 22 3.44 -7.28 5.95
CA VAL A 22 4.36 -6.26 6.49
C VAL A 22 4.25 -6.16 8.01
N GLY A 23 3.04 -6.11 8.56
CA GLY A 23 2.82 -6.06 10.00
C GLY A 23 3.44 -7.25 10.73
N ILE A 24 3.21 -8.47 10.22
CA ILE A 24 3.75 -9.73 10.78
C ILE A 24 5.29 -9.72 10.73
N LEU A 25 5.89 -9.41 9.57
CA LEU A 25 7.35 -9.38 9.41
C LEU A 25 7.99 -8.30 10.29
N CYS A 26 7.41 -7.11 10.32
CA CYS A 26 7.89 -6.01 11.16
C CYS A 26 7.80 -6.36 12.65
N LYS A 27 6.69 -6.95 13.11
CA LYS A 27 6.51 -7.37 14.50
C LYS A 27 7.49 -8.45 14.90
N THR A 28 7.75 -9.41 14.01
CA THR A 28 8.75 -10.47 14.22
C THR A 28 10.16 -9.89 14.36
N ALA A 29 10.50 -8.89 13.55
CA ALA A 29 11.82 -8.25 13.56
C ALA A 29 11.98 -7.19 14.67
N CYS A 30 10.90 -6.54 15.08
CA CYS A 30 10.89 -5.45 16.06
C CYS A 30 9.62 -5.49 16.90
N TYR A 31 9.77 -5.79 18.19
CA TYR A 31 8.61 -5.83 19.12
C TYR A 31 7.84 -4.51 19.14
N ASN A 32 8.53 -3.35 19.02
CA ASN A 32 7.93 -2.02 19.01
C ASN A 32 7.43 -1.66 17.60
N THR A 33 6.49 -2.44 17.08
CA THR A 33 5.81 -2.22 15.80
C THR A 33 4.36 -1.79 16.06
N VAL A 34 3.90 -0.73 15.38
CA VAL A 34 2.53 -0.22 15.45
C VAL A 34 1.92 -0.11 14.06
N GLY A 35 0.70 -0.60 13.90
CA GLY A 35 -0.12 -0.45 12.69
C GLY A 35 -1.11 0.69 12.82
N ILE A 36 -1.18 1.56 11.83
CA ILE A 36 -2.12 2.69 11.81
C ILE A 36 -3.24 2.38 10.80
N ILE A 37 -4.46 2.28 11.31
CA ILE A 37 -5.69 2.14 10.52
C ILE A 37 -6.17 3.56 10.18
N MET A 38 -6.29 3.87 8.89
CA MET A 38 -6.55 5.23 8.40
C MET A 38 -7.73 5.25 7.43
N PRO A 39 -8.98 5.16 7.93
CA PRO A 39 -10.17 5.34 7.09
C PRO A 39 -10.16 6.70 6.41
N CYS A 40 -10.62 6.76 5.15
CA CYS A 40 -10.59 8.00 4.37
C CYS A 40 -11.74 8.04 3.34
N GLY A 41 -12.96 8.27 3.80
CA GLY A 41 -14.14 8.56 2.98
C GLY A 41 -14.90 7.37 2.40
N SER A 42 -14.35 6.16 2.37
CA SER A 42 -15.04 4.96 1.88
C SER A 42 -15.70 4.19 3.02
N LYS A 43 -16.97 3.76 2.87
CA LYS A 43 -17.64 2.89 3.85
C LYS A 43 -16.89 1.59 4.09
N ARG A 44 -16.35 1.00 3.03
CA ARG A 44 -15.55 -0.22 3.11
C ARG A 44 -14.36 -0.05 4.07
N ASN A 45 -13.68 1.10 4.05
CA ASN A 45 -12.55 1.37 4.93
C ASN A 45 -12.93 1.32 6.42
N TYR A 46 -14.15 1.73 6.78
CA TYR A 46 -14.63 1.69 8.17
C TYR A 46 -15.16 0.32 8.58
N GLU A 47 -15.94 -0.34 7.70
CA GLU A 47 -16.73 -1.51 8.06
C GLU A 47 -15.96 -2.82 7.90
N LEU A 48 -15.16 -2.95 6.85
CA LEU A 48 -14.45 -4.20 6.52
C LEU A 48 -12.94 -4.09 6.73
N ASP A 49 -12.32 -3.11 6.09
CA ASP A 49 -10.85 -3.01 6.08
C ASP A 49 -10.28 -2.76 7.49
N ALA A 50 -10.94 -1.90 8.28
CA ALA A 50 -10.54 -1.64 9.66
C ALA A 50 -10.69 -2.88 10.56
N VAL A 51 -11.76 -3.65 10.37
CA VAL A 51 -12.01 -4.90 11.13
C VAL A 51 -10.97 -5.96 10.76
N ASP A 52 -10.71 -6.16 9.47
CA ASP A 52 -9.70 -7.12 9.00
C ASP A 52 -8.30 -6.75 9.51
N GLY A 53 -7.92 -5.46 9.40
CA GLY A 53 -6.65 -4.98 9.90
C GLY A 53 -6.49 -5.18 11.42
N LYS A 54 -7.55 -4.97 12.19
CA LYS A 54 -7.56 -5.24 13.63
C LYS A 54 -7.46 -6.73 13.93
N THR A 55 -8.15 -7.58 13.17
CA THR A 55 -8.13 -9.04 13.34
C THR A 55 -6.71 -9.59 13.19
N VAL A 56 -5.98 -9.18 12.14
CA VAL A 56 -4.56 -9.55 11.96
C VAL A 56 -3.71 -9.05 13.11
N ALA A 57 -3.88 -7.79 13.48
CA ALA A 57 -3.08 -7.17 14.53
C ALA A 57 -3.28 -7.85 15.89
N ASP A 58 -4.52 -8.17 16.24
CA ASP A 58 -4.85 -8.90 17.48
C ASP A 58 -4.24 -10.32 17.48
N HIS A 59 -4.30 -11.01 16.33
CA HIS A 59 -3.75 -12.38 16.19
C HIS A 59 -2.22 -12.42 16.43
N TYR A 60 -1.49 -11.40 15.94
CA TYR A 60 -0.02 -11.35 16.06
C TYR A 60 0.48 -10.42 17.18
N GLY A 61 -0.40 -9.90 18.03
CA GLY A 61 -0.05 -9.00 19.13
C GLY A 61 0.58 -7.68 18.67
N ILE A 62 0.11 -7.13 17.55
CA ILE A 62 0.54 -5.84 17.02
C ILE A 62 -0.35 -4.73 17.59
N GLU A 63 0.27 -3.70 18.17
CA GLU A 63 -0.46 -2.51 18.59
C GLU A 63 -1.09 -1.82 17.39
N THR A 64 -2.38 -1.42 17.50
CA THR A 64 -3.07 -0.65 16.45
C THR A 64 -3.62 0.64 16.99
N ARG A 65 -3.60 1.67 16.14
CA ARG A 65 -4.24 2.97 16.40
C ARG A 65 -5.07 3.36 15.18
N THR A 66 -6.15 4.09 15.39
CA THR A 66 -7.01 4.57 14.30
C THR A 66 -6.91 6.09 14.18
N VAL A 67 -6.72 6.57 12.96
CA VAL A 67 -6.74 7.99 12.60
C VAL A 67 -7.72 8.17 11.44
N ASP A 68 -8.88 8.76 11.70
CA ASP A 68 -9.84 9.08 10.65
C ASP A 68 -9.37 10.27 9.81
N LEU A 69 -9.11 10.03 8.53
CA LEU A 69 -8.64 11.05 7.59
C LEU A 69 -9.77 11.66 6.75
N THR A 70 -11.01 11.25 6.95
CA THR A 70 -12.16 11.77 6.19
C THR A 70 -12.31 13.29 6.31
N PRO A 71 -12.31 13.89 7.52
CA PRO A 71 -12.43 15.34 7.66
C PRO A 71 -11.27 16.10 7.00
N VAL A 72 -10.07 15.56 7.07
CA VAL A 72 -8.87 16.18 6.45
C VAL A 72 -8.97 16.13 4.93
N ARG A 73 -9.41 14.99 4.36
CA ARG A 73 -9.62 14.83 2.93
C ARG A 73 -10.69 15.79 2.39
N GLU A 74 -11.80 15.95 3.12
CA GLU A 74 -12.88 16.85 2.74
C GLU A 74 -12.41 18.31 2.71
N ALA A 75 -11.68 18.74 3.75
CA ALA A 75 -11.11 20.09 3.81
C ALA A 75 -10.08 20.36 2.70
N GLU A 76 -9.24 19.37 2.36
CA GLU A 76 -8.29 19.45 1.25
C GLU A 76 -9.02 19.62 -0.09
N ILE A 77 -10.06 18.81 -0.34
CA ILE A 77 -10.85 18.86 -1.57
C ILE A 77 -11.54 20.22 -1.71
N GLU A 78 -12.16 20.73 -0.64
CA GLU A 78 -12.79 22.03 -0.62
C GLU A 78 -11.80 23.16 -0.96
N SER A 79 -10.64 23.15 -0.32
CA SER A 79 -9.58 24.14 -0.52
C SER A 79 -9.05 24.12 -1.96
N LEU A 80 -8.80 22.92 -2.52
CA LEU A 80 -8.31 22.74 -3.89
C LEU A 80 -9.37 23.10 -4.92
N GLY A 81 -10.66 22.87 -4.63
CA GLY A 81 -11.79 23.23 -5.50
C GLY A 81 -11.88 24.72 -5.80
N ALA A 82 -11.39 25.57 -4.90
CA ALA A 82 -11.27 27.00 -5.12
C ALA A 82 -10.15 27.39 -6.12
N ALA A 83 -9.16 26.52 -6.29
CA ALA A 83 -7.97 26.78 -7.12
C ALA A 83 -8.05 26.10 -8.50
N THR A 84 -8.67 24.91 -8.59
CA THR A 84 -8.73 24.13 -9.83
C THR A 84 -9.88 23.14 -9.83
N LYS A 85 -10.31 22.71 -11.05
CA LYS A 85 -11.21 21.57 -11.19
C LYS A 85 -10.44 20.26 -11.01
N LEU A 86 -10.74 19.56 -9.92
CA LEU A 86 -10.11 18.28 -9.64
C LEU A 86 -10.62 17.19 -10.59
N THR A 87 -9.69 16.35 -11.06
CA THR A 87 -10.00 15.12 -11.81
C THR A 87 -10.18 13.94 -10.85
N ASP A 88 -10.84 12.86 -11.31
CA ASP A 88 -11.01 11.64 -10.50
C ASP A 88 -9.68 11.06 -10.03
N VAL A 89 -8.66 11.07 -10.89
CA VAL A 89 -7.30 10.63 -10.54
C VAL A 89 -6.67 11.51 -9.46
N ALA A 90 -6.88 12.83 -9.50
CA ALA A 90 -6.41 13.73 -8.45
C ALA A 90 -7.11 13.44 -7.12
N LEU A 91 -8.43 13.29 -7.14
CA LEU A 91 -9.25 12.97 -5.96
C LEU A 91 -8.86 11.63 -5.32
N ALA A 92 -8.60 10.59 -6.14
CA ALA A 92 -8.14 9.28 -5.67
C ALA A 92 -6.77 9.35 -5.00
N ASN A 93 -5.85 10.15 -5.53
CA ASN A 93 -4.47 10.26 -5.04
C ASN A 93 -4.32 11.14 -3.77
N ILE A 94 -5.36 11.84 -3.31
CA ILE A 94 -5.32 12.59 -2.05
C ILE A 94 -5.19 11.62 -0.87
N ALA A 95 -6.03 10.59 -0.78
CA ALA A 95 -6.07 9.66 0.34
C ALA A 95 -4.72 8.95 0.61
N PRO A 96 -4.01 8.36 -0.37
CA PRO A 96 -2.69 7.77 -0.14
C PRO A 96 -1.65 8.78 0.37
N ARG A 97 -1.71 10.03 -0.10
CA ARG A 97 -0.79 11.09 0.35
C ARG A 97 -1.07 11.56 1.76
N LEU A 98 -2.34 11.67 2.17
CA LEU A 98 -2.71 11.95 3.56
C LEU A 98 -2.27 10.83 4.49
N ARG A 99 -2.42 9.56 4.08
CA ARG A 99 -1.92 8.40 4.83
C ARG A 99 -0.41 8.46 5.01
N MET A 100 0.34 8.76 3.96
CA MET A 100 1.79 8.95 4.03
C MET A 100 2.17 10.06 5.00
N THR A 101 1.57 11.24 4.89
CA THR A 101 1.83 12.37 5.80
C THR A 101 1.57 11.98 7.25
N THR A 102 0.49 11.26 7.53
CA THR A 102 0.13 10.79 8.87
C THR A 102 1.16 9.81 9.43
N LEU A 103 1.60 8.84 8.62
CA LEU A 103 2.61 7.87 9.03
C LEU A 103 3.95 8.55 9.36
N TYR A 104 4.40 9.48 8.53
CA TYR A 104 5.64 10.21 8.78
C TYR A 104 5.53 11.18 9.96
N ALA A 105 4.37 11.78 10.21
CA ALA A 105 4.15 12.60 11.40
C ALA A 105 4.26 11.78 12.70
N ILE A 106 3.66 10.58 12.73
CA ILE A 106 3.78 9.64 13.85
C ILE A 106 5.23 9.14 13.98
N ALA A 107 5.85 8.76 12.87
CA ALA A 107 7.23 8.28 12.83
C ALA A 107 8.21 9.32 13.42
N ALA A 108 8.11 10.56 12.99
CA ALA A 108 8.95 11.65 13.47
C ALA A 108 8.71 11.93 14.98
N SER A 109 7.45 11.87 15.44
CA SER A 109 7.10 12.14 16.84
C SER A 109 7.59 11.06 17.80
N GLU A 110 7.69 9.79 17.32
CA GLU A 110 7.99 8.64 18.16
C GLU A 110 9.35 7.99 17.85
N GLY A 111 10.14 8.58 16.96
CA GLY A 111 11.44 8.05 16.56
C GLY A 111 11.34 6.70 15.83
N ARG A 112 10.32 6.51 14.97
CA ARG A 112 10.08 5.27 14.23
C ARG A 112 10.53 5.35 12.77
N LEU A 113 10.64 4.19 12.11
CA LEU A 113 10.74 4.10 10.66
C LEU A 113 9.39 3.72 10.06
N VAL A 114 9.09 4.28 8.91
CA VAL A 114 7.90 3.94 8.11
C VAL A 114 8.20 2.73 7.24
N ALA A 115 7.44 1.64 7.42
CA ALA A 115 7.52 0.47 6.55
C ALA A 115 6.55 0.61 5.37
N GLY A 116 7.05 0.40 4.16
CA GLY A 116 6.27 0.33 2.93
C GLY A 116 5.51 -0.99 2.81
N THR A 117 4.40 -0.95 2.08
CA THR A 117 3.50 -2.09 1.85
C THR A 117 3.30 -2.42 0.37
N GLY A 118 4.01 -1.76 -0.54
CA GLY A 118 3.95 -2.03 -1.98
C GLY A 118 4.72 -3.31 -2.33
N ASN A 119 4.11 -4.20 -3.11
CA ASN A 119 4.73 -5.44 -3.55
C ASN A 119 5.42 -5.30 -4.92
N LYS A 120 6.14 -6.34 -5.35
CA LYS A 120 6.88 -6.37 -6.62
C LYS A 120 5.99 -6.20 -7.84
N SER A 121 4.81 -6.82 -7.83
CA SER A 121 3.88 -6.77 -8.95
C SER A 121 3.28 -5.36 -9.12
N GLU A 122 2.86 -4.74 -8.01
CA GLU A 122 2.41 -3.34 -8.00
C GLU A 122 3.51 -2.37 -8.44
N ALA A 123 4.73 -2.55 -7.94
CA ALA A 123 5.88 -1.75 -8.34
C ALA A 123 6.19 -1.89 -9.83
N TYR A 124 6.13 -3.12 -10.38
CA TYR A 124 6.34 -3.38 -11.80
C TYR A 124 5.30 -2.68 -12.67
N MET A 125 4.02 -2.79 -12.30
CA MET A 125 2.90 -2.14 -12.98
C MET A 125 2.85 -0.63 -12.73
N GLY A 126 3.57 -0.12 -11.73
CA GLY A 126 3.45 1.26 -11.25
C GLY A 126 2.08 1.56 -10.64
N TYR A 127 1.42 0.52 -10.11
CA TYR A 127 0.11 0.61 -9.49
C TYR A 127 0.23 1.04 -8.03
N PHE A 128 0.69 2.26 -7.84
CA PHE A 128 0.82 2.96 -6.55
C PHE A 128 0.84 4.48 -6.77
N THR A 129 0.59 5.24 -5.73
CA THR A 129 0.67 6.71 -5.76
C THR A 129 2.09 7.17 -5.42
N LYS A 130 2.77 7.81 -6.39
CA LYS A 130 4.07 8.46 -6.15
C LYS A 130 3.93 9.49 -5.02
N TRP A 131 4.80 9.40 -4.00
CA TRP A 131 4.76 10.24 -2.78
C TRP A 131 3.47 10.08 -1.95
N GLY A 132 2.78 8.96 -2.12
CA GLY A 132 1.74 8.46 -1.25
C GLY A 132 2.19 7.13 -0.64
N ASP A 133 1.51 6.04 -0.96
CA ASP A 133 1.88 4.67 -0.56
C ASP A 133 3.25 4.22 -1.12
N GLY A 134 3.74 4.85 -2.19
CA GLY A 134 5.11 4.66 -2.67
C GLY A 134 6.22 5.28 -1.81
N ALA A 135 5.90 6.03 -0.75
CA ALA A 135 6.88 6.66 0.14
C ALA A 135 7.04 5.86 1.43
N HIS A 136 8.27 5.46 1.75
CA HIS A 136 8.62 4.69 2.94
C HIS A 136 10.13 4.76 3.20
N ASP A 137 10.57 4.40 4.42
CA ASP A 137 11.97 4.33 4.79
C ASP A 137 12.61 2.99 4.41
N PHE A 138 11.80 1.92 4.43
CA PHE A 138 12.16 0.58 3.98
C PHE A 138 10.91 -0.20 3.59
N ASN A 139 11.07 -1.26 2.81
CA ASN A 139 9.96 -2.09 2.38
C ASN A 139 10.33 -3.58 2.47
N PRO A 140 9.76 -4.34 3.44
CA PRO A 140 10.13 -5.73 3.66
C PRO A 140 9.54 -6.72 2.66
N ILE A 141 8.62 -6.28 1.78
CA ILE A 141 7.95 -7.12 0.79
C ILE A 141 8.17 -6.64 -0.67
N ALA A 142 9.10 -5.72 -0.89
CA ALA A 142 9.34 -5.15 -2.21
C ALA A 142 9.74 -6.19 -3.28
N ASP A 143 10.32 -7.30 -2.86
CA ASP A 143 10.80 -8.37 -3.73
C ASP A 143 9.78 -9.51 -3.96
N PHE A 144 8.64 -9.50 -3.24
CA PHE A 144 7.60 -10.52 -3.35
C PHE A 144 6.53 -10.12 -4.36
N THR A 145 6.17 -11.06 -5.24
CA THR A 145 4.97 -10.98 -6.08
C THR A 145 3.70 -11.18 -5.26
N VAL A 146 2.54 -10.85 -5.84
CA VAL A 146 1.24 -11.08 -5.17
C VAL A 146 1.03 -12.57 -4.86
N THR A 147 1.42 -13.46 -5.77
CA THR A 147 1.34 -14.91 -5.58
C THR A 147 2.19 -15.35 -4.38
N GLU A 148 3.43 -14.92 -4.30
CA GLU A 148 4.35 -15.24 -3.20
C GLU A 148 3.86 -14.67 -1.86
N ILE A 149 3.22 -13.50 -1.84
CA ILE A 149 2.62 -12.92 -0.63
C ILE A 149 1.51 -13.83 -0.07
N TYR A 150 0.62 -14.33 -0.93
CA TYR A 150 -0.42 -15.25 -0.48
C TYR A 150 0.15 -16.59 0.01
N GLU A 151 1.18 -17.11 -0.64
CA GLU A 151 1.90 -18.32 -0.18
C GLU A 151 2.52 -18.10 1.19
N PHE A 152 3.17 -16.95 1.38
CA PHE A 152 3.80 -16.61 2.65
C PHE A 152 2.76 -16.39 3.77
N LEU A 153 1.64 -15.74 3.50
CA LEU A 153 0.55 -15.58 4.48
C LEU A 153 -0.04 -16.93 4.91
N ARG A 154 -0.21 -17.87 3.96
CA ARG A 154 -0.65 -19.24 4.30
C ARG A 154 0.38 -19.97 5.17
N PHE A 155 1.67 -19.84 4.85
CA PHE A 155 2.75 -20.41 5.66
C PHE A 155 2.79 -19.85 7.09
N LEU A 156 2.44 -18.59 7.26
CA LEU A 156 2.38 -17.90 8.55
C LEU A 156 1.07 -18.14 9.32
N ASP A 157 0.13 -18.91 8.78
CA ASP A 157 -1.20 -19.16 9.36
C ASP A 157 -2.01 -17.86 9.55
N ALA A 158 -1.96 -16.98 8.56
CA ALA A 158 -2.68 -15.71 8.59
C ALA A 158 -4.21 -15.93 8.59
N PRO A 159 -5.00 -15.04 9.22
CA PRO A 159 -6.45 -15.16 9.24
C PRO A 159 -7.06 -15.30 7.85
N GLN A 160 -8.01 -16.24 7.71
CA GLN A 160 -8.61 -16.60 6.41
C GLN A 160 -9.27 -15.41 5.71
N CYS A 161 -9.83 -14.45 6.47
CA CYS A 161 -10.43 -13.24 5.91
C CYS A 161 -9.44 -12.41 5.06
N ILE A 162 -8.14 -12.49 5.35
CA ILE A 162 -7.09 -11.82 4.56
C ILE A 162 -6.73 -12.63 3.31
N ILE A 163 -6.70 -13.96 3.43
CA ILE A 163 -6.34 -14.87 2.33
C ILE A 163 -7.43 -14.87 1.24
N ASP A 164 -8.69 -14.78 1.64
CA ASP A 164 -9.84 -14.82 0.72
C ASP A 164 -10.18 -13.46 0.11
N LYS A 165 -9.56 -12.39 0.62
CA LYS A 165 -9.85 -11.02 0.19
C LYS A 165 -9.20 -10.70 -1.15
N ALA A 166 -10.01 -10.27 -2.13
CA ALA A 166 -9.50 -9.82 -3.43
C ALA A 166 -8.62 -8.55 -3.29
N PRO A 167 -7.51 -8.43 -4.05
CA PRO A 167 -6.68 -7.23 -4.07
C PRO A 167 -7.46 -5.99 -4.47
N SER A 168 -7.34 -4.92 -3.68
CA SER A 168 -7.99 -3.63 -3.95
C SER A 168 -7.26 -2.51 -3.22
N ALA A 169 -7.05 -1.39 -3.90
CA ALA A 169 -6.52 -0.17 -3.30
C ALA A 169 -7.50 0.51 -2.31
N GLY A 170 -8.80 0.10 -2.32
CA GLY A 170 -9.81 0.58 -1.37
C GLY A 170 -10.10 2.08 -1.45
N LEU A 171 -9.96 2.69 -2.63
CA LEU A 171 -10.17 4.12 -2.84
C LEU A 171 -11.65 4.46 -3.07
N PHE A 172 -12.43 3.51 -3.57
CA PHE A 172 -13.89 3.60 -3.75
C PHE A 172 -14.55 2.20 -3.68
N ASP A 173 -15.85 2.19 -3.47
CA ASP A 173 -16.61 0.95 -3.30
C ASP A 173 -16.66 0.16 -4.62
N GLY A 174 -16.41 -1.17 -4.54
CA GLY A 174 -16.40 -2.08 -5.70
C GLY A 174 -15.11 -2.06 -6.53
N GLN A 175 -14.10 -1.28 -6.14
CA GLN A 175 -12.80 -1.29 -6.80
C GLN A 175 -12.10 -2.64 -6.65
N THR A 176 -11.53 -3.14 -7.75
CA THR A 176 -10.53 -4.22 -7.76
C THR A 176 -9.38 -3.80 -8.65
N ASP A 177 -8.16 -4.09 -8.23
CA ASP A 177 -6.95 -3.73 -8.97
C ASP A 177 -6.93 -4.38 -10.35
N GLU A 178 -7.25 -5.67 -10.45
CA GLU A 178 -7.30 -6.42 -11.71
C GLU A 178 -8.35 -5.86 -12.68
N GLY A 179 -9.51 -5.42 -12.14
CA GLY A 179 -10.57 -4.79 -12.96
C GLY A 179 -10.12 -3.45 -13.56
N GLU A 180 -9.33 -2.66 -12.82
CA GLU A 180 -8.78 -1.39 -13.33
C GLU A 180 -7.62 -1.59 -14.30
N MET A 181 -6.74 -2.56 -14.02
CA MET A 181 -5.59 -2.85 -14.87
C MET A 181 -6.01 -3.56 -16.17
N GLY A 182 -7.04 -4.40 -16.11
CA GLY A 182 -7.46 -5.27 -17.22
C GLY A 182 -6.55 -6.49 -17.41
N VAL A 183 -5.78 -6.84 -16.39
CA VAL A 183 -4.91 -8.02 -16.36
C VAL A 183 -4.85 -8.56 -14.94
N SER A 184 -4.80 -9.89 -14.79
CA SER A 184 -4.71 -10.52 -13.47
C SER A 184 -3.31 -10.45 -12.88
N TYR A 185 -3.21 -10.40 -11.54
CA TYR A 185 -1.91 -10.50 -10.87
C TYR A 185 -1.18 -11.81 -11.17
N ALA A 186 -1.91 -12.91 -11.35
CA ALA A 186 -1.31 -14.18 -11.76
C ALA A 186 -0.58 -14.09 -13.11
N ALA A 187 -1.15 -13.34 -14.07
CA ALA A 187 -0.49 -13.11 -15.38
C ALA A 187 0.71 -12.16 -15.24
N VAL A 188 0.58 -11.10 -14.43
CA VAL A 188 1.67 -10.16 -14.14
C VAL A 188 2.84 -10.89 -13.45
N ASP A 189 2.55 -11.69 -12.43
CA ASP A 189 3.55 -12.44 -11.66
C ASP A 189 4.27 -13.46 -12.55
N LYS A 190 3.52 -14.20 -13.37
CA LYS A 190 4.11 -15.12 -14.36
C LYS A 190 5.06 -14.37 -15.29
N PHE A 191 4.63 -13.24 -15.83
CA PHE A 191 5.47 -12.42 -16.72
C PHE A 191 6.74 -11.92 -16.02
N ILE A 192 6.64 -11.43 -14.78
CA ILE A 192 7.81 -10.98 -14.00
C ILE A 192 8.80 -12.11 -13.77
N MET A 193 8.31 -13.33 -13.49
CA MET A 193 9.16 -14.48 -13.13
C MET A 193 9.75 -15.20 -14.34
N THR A 194 9.04 -15.26 -15.47
CA THR A 194 9.41 -16.10 -16.61
C THR A 194 9.60 -15.35 -17.93
N GLY A 195 9.11 -14.12 -18.02
CA GLY A 195 9.02 -13.36 -19.28
C GLY A 195 7.88 -13.81 -20.21
N GLU A 196 7.04 -14.76 -19.78
CA GLU A 196 5.96 -15.31 -20.60
C GLU A 196 4.60 -14.70 -20.24
N ALA A 197 3.87 -14.25 -21.25
CA ALA A 197 2.47 -13.80 -21.16
C ALA A 197 1.76 -14.00 -22.50
N THR A 198 0.44 -13.92 -22.53
CA THR A 198 -0.31 -13.79 -23.78
C THR A 198 0.05 -12.47 -24.46
N ALA A 199 -0.20 -12.35 -25.77
CA ALA A 199 0.06 -11.08 -26.47
C ALA A 199 -0.78 -9.93 -25.91
N GLU A 200 -2.01 -10.21 -25.46
CA GLU A 200 -2.92 -9.24 -24.85
C GLU A 200 -2.41 -8.78 -23.47
N ASP A 201 -2.12 -9.71 -22.57
CA ASP A 201 -1.60 -9.40 -21.24
C ASP A 201 -0.27 -8.63 -21.32
N LYS A 202 0.64 -9.08 -22.21
CA LYS A 202 1.91 -8.40 -22.41
C LYS A 202 1.75 -6.96 -22.85
N ALA A 203 0.83 -6.68 -23.77
CA ALA A 203 0.57 -5.32 -24.25
C ALA A 203 0.06 -4.41 -23.12
N ILE A 204 -0.78 -4.95 -22.21
CA ILE A 204 -1.26 -4.22 -21.02
C ILE A 204 -0.11 -3.97 -20.07
N ILE A 205 0.66 -5.00 -19.72
CA ILE A 205 1.79 -4.93 -18.78
C ILE A 205 2.83 -3.92 -19.28
N ASP A 206 3.27 -4.02 -20.52
CA ASP A 206 4.26 -3.10 -21.12
C ASP A 206 3.77 -1.64 -21.08
N ARG A 207 2.48 -1.42 -21.39
CA ARG A 207 1.87 -0.09 -21.32
C ARG A 207 1.90 0.51 -19.92
N PHE A 208 1.49 -0.25 -18.88
CA PHE A 208 1.51 0.20 -17.50
C PHE A 208 2.94 0.45 -17.03
N HIS A 209 3.84 -0.47 -17.33
CA HIS A 209 5.25 -0.37 -16.98
C HIS A 209 5.88 0.90 -17.57
N ALA A 210 5.75 1.13 -18.87
CA ALA A 210 6.32 2.30 -19.55
C ALA A 210 5.74 3.63 -19.03
N ARG A 211 4.40 3.73 -18.87
CA ARG A 211 3.76 4.96 -18.38
C ARG A 211 4.15 5.33 -16.96
N SER A 212 4.53 4.37 -16.16
CA SER A 212 4.86 4.55 -14.74
C SER A 212 6.35 4.64 -14.45
N GLU A 213 7.22 4.69 -15.47
CA GLU A 213 8.67 4.75 -15.31
C GLU A 213 9.11 5.87 -14.35
N HIS A 214 8.51 7.05 -14.44
CA HIS A 214 8.77 8.18 -13.55
C HIS A 214 8.49 7.91 -12.07
N LYS A 215 7.77 6.82 -11.72
CA LYS A 215 7.51 6.42 -10.33
C LYS A 215 8.62 5.55 -9.76
N ARG A 216 9.37 4.84 -10.62
CA ARG A 216 10.46 3.92 -10.27
C ARG A 216 11.84 4.54 -10.44
N SER A 217 11.98 5.45 -11.37
CA SER A 217 13.22 6.20 -11.57
C SER A 217 13.44 7.22 -10.45
N GLY A 218 14.68 7.56 -10.19
CA GLY A 218 15.06 8.63 -9.29
C GLY A 218 14.46 10.00 -9.68
N ILE A 219 14.62 10.98 -8.83
CA ILE A 219 14.26 12.36 -9.15
C ILE A 219 15.19 12.83 -10.28
N ALA A 220 14.59 13.32 -11.38
CA ALA A 220 15.38 13.91 -12.45
C ALA A 220 16.11 15.16 -11.93
N VAL A 221 17.42 15.18 -12.12
CA VAL A 221 18.28 16.31 -11.81
C VAL A 221 18.94 16.80 -13.10
N TYR A 222 19.34 18.07 -13.13
CA TYR A 222 20.13 18.58 -14.22
C TYR A 222 21.53 17.95 -14.15
N GLU A 223 21.97 17.36 -15.26
CA GLU A 223 23.35 16.87 -15.45
C GLU A 223 24.03 17.77 -16.45
N ASP A 224 25.21 18.32 -16.09
CA ASP A 224 26.06 19.17 -16.98
C ASP A 224 26.71 18.34 -18.10
#